data_dd0e343685254f67543525f2d96e3680
#
_entry.id   dd0e343685254f67543525f2d96e3680
#
_cell.length_a   1.000
_cell.length_b   1.000
_cell.length_c   1.000
_cell.angle_alpha   90.00
_cell.angle_beta   90.00
_cell.angle_gamma   90.00
#
_symmetry.space_group_name_H-M   'P 1'
#
loop_
_entity.id
_entity.type
_entity.pdbx_description
1 polymer ?
#
loop_
_entity_poly.entity_id
_entity_poly.type
_entity_poly.pdbx_seq_one_letter_code
_entity_poly.pdbx_strand_id
1 'polypeptide(L)'
;MPGQTGHKLAPSFVRNPRLMSDDDTAVLTLLHGLTGDIDGKKYEGLMVSMATNDDDWIADITTYIRNSFGNKAEPTRASQVRKLRDKFKSRKEPWTQAELEKIYPPVLANQKLWKLTASHGQSELKGCVDDNMSSRFTTGKIQSPGMWVQVELPEISELTQITLDAGTSTGDYPRGYEVVASVDGKKWSKPIARGDGKNAITKIKFPATKAKFLKITQTKRHSGLYWSIHEMS
;
A
#
# COMPACT_ATOMS: atom_id res chain seq x y z
N MET A 1 20.38 -17.36 -28.44
CA MET A 1 20.02 -18.72 -28.06
C MET A 1 18.52 -18.77 -27.78
N PRO A 2 17.73 -19.58 -28.45
CA PRO A 2 16.30 -19.65 -28.24
C PRO A 2 15.99 -20.51 -27.01
N GLY A 3 15.16 -19.96 -26.09
CA GLY A 3 14.20 -20.73 -25.34
C GLY A 3 14.72 -21.64 -24.23
N GLN A 4 15.30 -21.11 -23.16
CA GLN A 4 15.10 -21.79 -21.87
C GLN A 4 13.71 -21.45 -21.34
N THR A 5 12.76 -22.36 -21.56
CA THR A 5 11.55 -22.47 -20.75
C THR A 5 11.97 -22.96 -19.35
N GLY A 6 12.69 -22.11 -18.62
CA GLY A 6 13.07 -22.43 -17.25
C GLY A 6 11.81 -22.47 -16.39
N HIS A 7 11.53 -23.61 -15.77
CA HIS A 7 10.54 -23.72 -14.71
C HIS A 7 10.81 -22.62 -13.68
N LYS A 8 9.85 -21.71 -13.51
CA LYS A 8 9.98 -20.65 -12.51
C LYS A 8 9.82 -21.27 -11.14
N LEU A 9 10.91 -21.30 -10.37
CA LEU A 9 10.92 -21.86 -9.01
C LEU A 9 10.17 -20.96 -8.01
N ALA A 10 9.95 -19.69 -8.35
CA ALA A 10 9.31 -18.70 -7.48
C ALA A 10 8.62 -17.61 -8.32
N PRO A 11 7.66 -16.87 -7.73
CA PRO A 11 7.07 -15.69 -8.36
C PRO A 11 8.11 -14.58 -8.56
N SER A 12 7.82 -13.68 -9.51
CA SER A 12 8.69 -12.53 -9.77
C SER A 12 8.65 -11.54 -8.64
N PHE A 13 9.81 -10.94 -8.31
CA PHE A 13 9.91 -9.80 -7.43
C PHE A 13 9.57 -8.47 -8.12
N VAL A 14 9.59 -8.45 -9.46
CA VAL A 14 9.41 -7.23 -10.25
C VAL A 14 8.00 -6.69 -10.06
N ARG A 15 7.88 -5.49 -9.48
CA ARG A 15 6.62 -4.78 -9.22
C ARG A 15 5.55 -5.67 -8.59
N ASN A 16 5.96 -6.48 -7.62
CA ASN A 16 5.06 -7.42 -6.98
C ASN A 16 4.13 -6.68 -5.99
N PRO A 17 2.80 -6.70 -6.17
CA PRO A 17 1.87 -5.95 -5.31
C PRO A 17 1.97 -6.32 -3.83
N ARG A 18 2.30 -7.57 -3.50
CA ARG A 18 2.49 -8.02 -2.10
C ARG A 18 3.75 -7.46 -1.46
N LEU A 19 4.82 -7.27 -2.24
CA LEU A 19 6.04 -6.63 -1.76
C LEU A 19 5.88 -5.12 -1.61
N MET A 20 4.98 -4.52 -2.38
CA MET A 20 4.70 -3.08 -2.35
C MET A 20 3.64 -2.69 -1.30
N SER A 21 2.91 -3.68 -0.77
CA SER A 21 1.96 -3.48 0.34
C SER A 21 2.69 -3.27 1.68
N ASP A 22 2.09 -3.65 2.78
CA ASP A 22 2.74 -3.64 4.09
C ASP A 22 3.95 -4.60 4.07
N ASP A 23 5.11 -4.19 4.60
CA ASP A 23 6.32 -5.01 4.65
C ASP A 23 6.18 -6.25 5.56
N ASP A 24 5.18 -6.27 6.43
CA ASP A 24 4.82 -7.41 7.28
C ASP A 24 4.68 -8.71 6.47
N THR A 25 4.09 -8.67 5.26
CA THR A 25 3.92 -9.87 4.41
C THR A 25 5.27 -10.45 3.99
N ALA A 26 6.21 -9.62 3.56
CA ALA A 26 7.55 -10.05 3.16
C ALA A 26 8.33 -10.59 4.37
N VAL A 27 8.27 -9.90 5.50
CA VAL A 27 8.90 -10.34 6.76
C VAL A 27 8.33 -11.69 7.21
N LEU A 28 7.01 -11.87 7.23
CA LEU A 28 6.38 -13.12 7.65
C LEU A 28 6.71 -14.27 6.71
N THR A 29 6.83 -14.01 5.41
CA THR A 29 7.28 -15.00 4.43
C THR A 29 8.72 -15.46 4.72
N LEU A 30 9.63 -14.53 5.05
CA LEU A 30 11.00 -14.87 5.45
C LEU A 30 11.05 -15.63 6.78
N LEU A 31 10.26 -15.22 7.78
CA LEU A 31 10.27 -15.82 9.10
C LEU A 31 9.69 -17.26 9.13
N HIS A 32 8.68 -17.55 8.31
CA HIS A 32 7.97 -18.84 8.43
C HIS A 32 7.99 -19.67 7.14
N GLY A 33 8.44 -19.09 6.02
CA GLY A 33 8.32 -19.72 4.71
C GLY A 33 6.94 -19.48 4.07
N LEU A 34 6.80 -19.96 2.83
CA LEU A 34 5.58 -19.85 2.02
C LEU A 34 5.32 -21.15 1.28
N THR A 35 4.07 -21.59 1.25
CA THR A 35 3.64 -22.83 0.60
C THR A 35 2.33 -22.66 -0.15
N GLY A 36 1.98 -23.65 -0.99
CA GLY A 36 0.75 -23.64 -1.77
C GLY A 36 0.84 -22.83 -3.05
N ASP A 37 -0.31 -22.64 -3.67
CA ASP A 37 -0.41 -21.91 -4.93
C ASP A 37 -0.25 -20.41 -4.68
N ILE A 38 0.46 -19.74 -5.59
CA ILE A 38 0.68 -18.30 -5.58
C ILE A 38 0.14 -17.73 -6.88
N ASP A 39 -0.86 -16.85 -6.80
CA ASP A 39 -1.60 -16.30 -7.94
C ASP A 39 -2.19 -17.41 -8.85
N GLY A 40 -2.72 -18.46 -8.23
CA GLY A 40 -3.28 -19.63 -8.92
C GLY A 40 -2.24 -20.46 -9.67
N LYS A 41 -0.94 -20.27 -9.39
CA LYS A 41 0.16 -21.02 -9.99
C LYS A 41 0.88 -21.84 -8.94
N LYS A 42 1.12 -23.09 -9.27
CA LYS A 42 1.96 -23.97 -8.48
C LYS A 42 3.43 -23.76 -8.84
N TYR A 43 4.28 -23.58 -7.82
CA TYR A 43 5.73 -23.50 -7.97
C TYR A 43 6.38 -24.74 -7.41
N GLU A 44 7.43 -25.25 -8.07
CA GLU A 44 8.17 -26.45 -7.61
C GLU A 44 9.10 -26.13 -6.43
N GLY A 45 9.48 -24.86 -6.26
CA GLY A 45 10.34 -24.40 -5.17
C GLY A 45 9.57 -24.30 -3.84
N LEU A 46 10.20 -24.73 -2.77
CA LEU A 46 9.73 -24.48 -1.42
C LEU A 46 10.43 -23.26 -0.83
N MET A 47 9.67 -22.26 -0.40
CA MET A 47 10.21 -21.15 0.37
C MET A 47 10.34 -21.58 1.82
N VAL A 48 11.55 -21.96 2.22
CA VAL A 48 11.84 -22.37 3.60
C VAL A 48 11.95 -21.17 4.54
N SER A 49 11.72 -21.40 5.82
CA SER A 49 11.90 -20.40 6.87
C SER A 49 13.36 -19.96 6.98
N MET A 50 13.56 -18.66 7.13
CA MET A 50 14.85 -18.02 7.42
C MET A 50 14.92 -17.50 8.86
N ALA A 51 14.05 -17.99 9.74
CA ALA A 51 13.91 -17.53 11.12
C ALA A 51 15.17 -17.67 11.99
N THR A 52 16.16 -18.46 11.56
CA THR A 52 17.47 -18.60 12.24
C THR A 52 18.34 -17.35 12.11
N ASN A 53 18.07 -16.49 11.12
CA ASN A 53 18.75 -15.21 10.99
C ASN A 53 18.19 -14.19 11.99
N ASP A 54 18.99 -13.22 12.37
CA ASP A 54 18.60 -12.16 13.28
C ASP A 54 17.63 -11.14 12.64
N ASP A 55 17.13 -10.24 13.46
CA ASP A 55 16.11 -9.27 13.03
C ASP A 55 16.68 -8.25 12.05
N ASP A 56 17.96 -7.89 12.17
CA ASP A 56 18.63 -6.93 11.29
C ASP A 56 18.80 -7.56 9.89
N TRP A 57 19.27 -8.81 9.81
CA TRP A 57 19.40 -9.51 8.54
C TRP A 57 18.05 -9.63 7.79
N ILE A 58 16.98 -10.02 8.50
CA ILE A 58 15.63 -10.11 7.91
C ILE A 58 15.16 -8.72 7.42
N ALA A 59 15.42 -7.66 8.19
CA ALA A 59 15.07 -6.30 7.82
C ALA A 59 15.82 -5.82 6.57
N ASP A 60 17.12 -6.10 6.49
CA ASP A 60 17.98 -5.71 5.36
C ASP A 60 17.56 -6.42 4.06
N ILE A 61 17.34 -7.74 4.11
CA ILE A 61 16.86 -8.52 2.95
C ILE A 61 15.46 -8.04 2.51
N THR A 62 14.56 -7.80 3.45
CA THR A 62 13.23 -7.27 3.13
C THR A 62 13.34 -5.90 2.47
N THR A 63 14.17 -5.01 3.01
CA THR A 63 14.43 -3.68 2.45
C THR A 63 15.01 -3.80 1.03
N TYR A 64 15.98 -4.70 0.83
CA TYR A 64 16.60 -4.92 -0.48
C TYR A 64 15.59 -5.36 -1.54
N ILE A 65 14.79 -6.41 -1.29
CA ILE A 65 13.82 -6.90 -2.30
C ILE A 65 12.70 -5.90 -2.56
N ARG A 66 12.33 -5.08 -1.57
CA ARG A 66 11.31 -4.04 -1.69
C ARG A 66 11.79 -2.75 -2.35
N ASN A 67 13.12 -2.57 -2.50
CA ASN A 67 13.73 -1.41 -3.17
C ASN A 67 14.58 -1.79 -4.40
N SER A 68 14.52 -3.05 -4.84
CA SER A 68 15.17 -3.56 -6.04
C SER A 68 14.13 -4.07 -7.04
N PHE A 69 14.56 -4.52 -8.19
CA PHE A 69 13.70 -5.12 -9.23
C PHE A 69 12.57 -4.18 -9.72
N GLY A 70 12.79 -2.88 -9.68
CA GLY A 70 11.76 -1.89 -10.03
C GLY A 70 10.72 -1.64 -8.94
N ASN A 71 10.90 -2.22 -7.75
CA ASN A 71 10.14 -1.92 -6.54
C ASN A 71 10.68 -0.65 -5.89
N LYS A 72 9.80 0.07 -5.17
CA LYS A 72 10.16 1.25 -4.39
C LYS A 72 9.24 1.36 -3.18
N ALA A 73 9.74 1.03 -2.00
CA ALA A 73 8.99 1.04 -0.75
C ALA A 73 9.84 1.54 0.41
N GLU A 74 9.21 1.83 1.54
CA GLU A 74 9.95 2.21 2.76
C GLU A 74 10.83 1.05 3.26
N PRO A 75 12.00 1.37 3.85
CA PRO A 75 12.84 0.38 4.50
C PRO A 75 12.13 -0.31 5.67
N THR A 76 12.31 -1.62 5.78
CA THR A 76 11.87 -2.41 6.93
C THR A 76 12.85 -2.23 8.09
N ARG A 77 12.35 -2.17 9.30
CA ARG A 77 13.16 -1.99 10.52
C ARG A 77 13.25 -3.28 11.32
N ALA A 78 14.40 -3.56 11.92
CA ALA A 78 14.60 -4.70 12.81
C ALA A 78 13.57 -4.75 13.97
N SER A 79 13.17 -3.58 14.51
CA SER A 79 12.14 -3.51 15.55
C SER A 79 10.77 -4.00 15.10
N GLN A 80 10.45 -3.87 13.81
CA GLN A 80 9.23 -4.41 13.21
C GLN A 80 9.35 -5.94 13.03
N VAL A 81 10.49 -6.41 12.54
CA VAL A 81 10.76 -7.85 12.43
C VAL A 81 10.59 -8.51 13.79
N ARG A 82 11.16 -7.95 14.86
CA ARG A 82 11.02 -8.44 16.24
C ARG A 82 9.58 -8.52 16.67
N LYS A 83 8.77 -7.48 16.44
CA LYS A 83 7.34 -7.50 16.77
C LYS A 83 6.58 -8.62 16.07
N LEU A 84 6.88 -8.86 14.78
CA LEU A 84 6.24 -9.93 14.01
C LEU A 84 6.70 -11.31 14.47
N ARG A 85 8.00 -11.48 14.75
CA ARG A 85 8.55 -12.72 15.31
C ARG A 85 7.88 -13.07 16.63
N ASP A 86 7.72 -12.10 17.54
CA ASP A 86 7.05 -12.30 18.83
C ASP A 86 5.55 -12.59 18.65
N LYS A 87 4.88 -11.85 17.79
CA LYS A 87 3.44 -12.01 17.53
C LYS A 87 3.09 -13.38 16.98
N PHE A 88 3.94 -13.93 16.10
CA PHE A 88 3.70 -15.20 15.42
C PHE A 88 4.63 -16.34 15.87
N LYS A 89 5.28 -16.21 17.03
CA LYS A 89 6.25 -17.20 17.58
C LYS A 89 5.70 -18.63 17.72
N SER A 90 4.39 -18.79 17.89
CA SER A 90 3.73 -20.08 18.01
C SER A 90 3.49 -20.76 16.66
N ARG A 91 3.61 -20.03 15.54
CA ARG A 91 3.41 -20.59 14.20
C ARG A 91 4.59 -21.50 13.83
N LYS A 92 4.28 -22.72 13.43
CA LYS A 92 5.27 -23.72 13.00
C LYS A 92 5.22 -24.00 11.50
N GLU A 93 4.05 -23.79 10.89
CA GLU A 93 3.82 -24.10 9.48
C GLU A 93 4.11 -22.87 8.60
N PRO A 94 4.60 -23.09 7.37
CA PRO A 94 4.71 -22.04 6.38
C PRO A 94 3.36 -21.35 6.14
N TRP A 95 3.41 -20.10 5.71
CA TRP A 95 2.21 -19.38 5.31
C TRP A 95 1.69 -19.88 3.95
N THR A 96 0.39 -19.80 3.75
CA THR A 96 -0.20 -19.76 2.41
C THR A 96 -0.47 -18.31 2.00
N GLN A 97 -0.54 -18.06 0.69
CA GLN A 97 -0.91 -16.72 0.19
C GLN A 97 -2.25 -16.27 0.78
N ALA A 98 -3.26 -17.14 0.78
CA ALA A 98 -4.60 -16.79 1.27
C ALA A 98 -4.62 -16.41 2.76
N GLU A 99 -3.80 -17.04 3.59
CA GLU A 99 -3.67 -16.67 5.01
C GLU A 99 -3.02 -15.29 5.17
N LEU A 100 -1.94 -15.01 4.40
CA LEU A 100 -1.27 -13.72 4.45
C LEU A 100 -2.18 -12.60 3.95
N GLU A 101 -2.86 -12.78 2.83
CA GLU A 101 -3.77 -11.78 2.24
C GLU A 101 -4.99 -11.49 3.12
N LYS A 102 -5.42 -12.46 3.91
CA LYS A 102 -6.49 -12.24 4.90
C LYS A 102 -6.06 -11.27 6.02
N ILE A 103 -4.77 -11.28 6.39
CA ILE A 103 -4.22 -10.44 7.46
C ILE A 103 -3.66 -9.13 6.89
N TYR A 104 -3.00 -9.22 5.75
CA TYR A 104 -2.29 -8.14 5.05
C TYR A 104 -2.69 -8.15 3.57
N PRO A 105 -3.86 -7.58 3.22
CA PRO A 105 -4.31 -7.53 1.83
C PRO A 105 -3.27 -6.83 0.94
N PRO A 106 -3.04 -7.34 -0.28
CA PRO A 106 -2.12 -6.69 -1.22
C PRO A 106 -2.68 -5.34 -1.68
N VAL A 107 -1.81 -4.45 -2.14
CA VAL A 107 -2.27 -3.23 -2.83
C VAL A 107 -3.06 -3.60 -4.09
N LEU A 108 -4.11 -2.85 -4.38
CA LEU A 108 -4.85 -3.02 -5.61
C LEU A 108 -3.94 -2.74 -6.81
N ALA A 109 -3.94 -3.67 -7.76
CA ALA A 109 -3.25 -3.48 -9.02
C ALA A 109 -3.94 -2.40 -9.89
N ASN A 110 -3.19 -1.87 -10.87
CA ASN A 110 -3.75 -1.01 -11.92
C ASN A 110 -4.33 0.32 -11.43
N GLN A 111 -3.67 1.01 -10.47
CA GLN A 111 -4.05 2.35 -10.03
C GLN A 111 -4.25 3.32 -11.19
N LYS A 112 -3.53 3.13 -12.30
CA LYS A 112 -3.68 3.92 -13.55
C LYS A 112 -5.08 3.89 -14.15
N LEU A 113 -5.88 2.88 -13.81
CA LEU A 113 -7.29 2.76 -14.23
C LEU A 113 -8.25 3.50 -13.28
N TRP A 114 -7.76 4.00 -12.14
CA TRP A 114 -8.59 4.73 -11.22
C TRP A 114 -8.99 6.08 -11.82
N LYS A 115 -10.26 6.45 -11.65
CA LYS A 115 -10.72 7.78 -12.00
C LYS A 115 -10.71 8.64 -10.76
N LEU A 116 -10.11 9.80 -10.88
CA LEU A 116 -9.93 10.71 -9.78
C LEU A 116 -10.65 12.03 -10.05
N THR A 117 -11.24 12.58 -8.99
CA THR A 117 -11.80 13.92 -8.97
C THR A 117 -11.39 14.62 -7.68
N ALA A 118 -11.30 15.94 -7.69
CA ALA A 118 -10.92 16.72 -6.52
C ALA A 118 -11.66 18.04 -6.49
N SER A 119 -11.73 18.65 -5.32
CA SER A 119 -12.26 20.01 -5.17
C SER A 119 -11.37 21.08 -5.79
N HIS A 120 -10.06 20.82 -5.90
CA HIS A 120 -9.03 21.73 -6.41
C HIS A 120 -7.97 20.90 -7.17
N GLY A 121 -7.22 21.54 -8.09
CA GLY A 121 -6.09 20.91 -8.78
C GLY A 121 -6.46 19.76 -9.72
N GLN A 122 -7.62 19.74 -10.34
CA GLN A 122 -8.15 18.64 -11.16
C GLN A 122 -7.25 18.21 -12.32
N SER A 123 -6.50 19.13 -12.92
CA SER A 123 -5.64 18.87 -14.07
C SER A 123 -4.45 17.94 -13.76
N GLU A 124 -4.04 17.87 -12.49
CA GLU A 124 -2.84 17.16 -12.04
C GLU A 124 -3.15 15.79 -11.38
N LEU A 125 -4.43 15.42 -11.26
CA LEU A 125 -4.86 14.21 -10.54
C LEU A 125 -4.23 12.92 -11.04
N LYS A 126 -3.95 12.80 -12.34
CA LYS A 126 -3.30 11.60 -12.88
C LYS A 126 -1.89 11.37 -12.33
N GLY A 127 -1.22 12.42 -11.89
CA GLY A 127 0.12 12.34 -11.32
C GLY A 127 0.19 11.66 -9.95
N CYS A 128 -0.94 11.29 -9.35
CA CYS A 128 -0.91 10.53 -8.09
C CYS A 128 -1.30 9.05 -8.23
N VAL A 129 -1.36 8.53 -9.47
CA VAL A 129 -1.65 7.10 -9.76
C VAL A 129 -0.89 6.62 -11.01
N ASP A 130 0.25 7.22 -11.34
CA ASP A 130 1.00 6.95 -12.57
C ASP A 130 2.31 6.17 -12.37
N ASP A 131 2.59 5.74 -11.13
CA ASP A 131 3.85 5.08 -10.69
C ASP A 131 5.09 5.98 -10.89
N ASN A 132 4.92 7.30 -10.83
CA ASN A 132 6.01 8.25 -11.03
C ASN A 132 6.09 9.26 -9.90
N MET A 133 7.01 9.05 -8.97
CA MET A 133 7.22 9.94 -7.82
C MET A 133 7.70 11.36 -8.19
N SER A 134 7.97 11.64 -9.48
CA SER A 134 8.31 12.98 -9.95
C SER A 134 7.08 13.81 -10.34
N SER A 135 5.98 13.16 -10.67
CA SER A 135 4.66 13.78 -10.87
C SER A 135 3.91 13.88 -9.55
N ARG A 136 2.90 14.72 -9.49
CA ARG A 136 2.04 14.84 -8.31
C ARG A 136 0.73 15.53 -8.62
N PHE A 137 -0.28 15.24 -7.84
CA PHE A 137 -1.42 16.10 -7.62
C PHE A 137 -1.07 17.17 -6.57
N THR A 138 -1.55 18.39 -6.74
CA THR A 138 -1.55 19.42 -5.69
C THR A 138 -2.84 20.22 -5.73
N THR A 139 -3.32 20.64 -4.55
CA THR A 139 -4.49 21.53 -4.47
C THR A 139 -4.23 22.92 -5.03
N GLY A 140 -2.96 23.33 -5.17
CA GLY A 140 -2.59 24.69 -5.58
C GLY A 140 -3.08 25.79 -4.64
N LYS A 141 -3.67 25.40 -3.50
CA LYS A 141 -4.18 26.29 -2.45
C LYS A 141 -3.80 25.75 -1.09
N ILE A 142 -3.62 26.65 -0.14
CA ILE A 142 -3.33 26.32 1.27
C ILE A 142 -4.43 25.41 1.83
N GLN A 143 -4.01 24.35 2.52
CA GLN A 143 -4.91 23.35 3.11
C GLN A 143 -5.98 23.99 3.97
N SER A 144 -7.24 23.68 3.68
CA SER A 144 -8.39 24.11 4.46
C SER A 144 -9.44 23.00 4.57
N PRO A 145 -10.27 23.02 5.65
CA PRO A 145 -11.37 22.08 5.77
C PRO A 145 -12.30 22.13 4.55
N GLY A 146 -12.79 20.96 4.16
CA GLY A 146 -13.69 20.79 3.01
C GLY A 146 -12.99 20.55 1.67
N MET A 147 -11.66 20.68 1.57
CA MET A 147 -10.93 20.20 0.39
C MET A 147 -10.99 18.68 0.33
N TRP A 148 -11.17 18.10 -0.85
CA TRP A 148 -11.32 16.66 -0.99
C TRP A 148 -10.69 16.13 -2.29
N VAL A 149 -10.31 14.85 -2.22
CA VAL A 149 -9.97 13.99 -3.37
C VAL A 149 -10.90 12.77 -3.32
N GLN A 150 -11.42 12.37 -4.47
CA GLN A 150 -12.27 11.20 -4.61
C GLN A 150 -11.66 10.25 -5.63
N VAL A 151 -11.67 8.98 -5.28
CA VAL A 151 -11.23 7.85 -6.10
C VAL A 151 -12.46 7.08 -6.55
N GLU A 152 -12.56 6.76 -7.84
CA GLU A 152 -13.44 5.74 -8.39
C GLU A 152 -12.60 4.56 -8.87
N LEU A 153 -12.77 3.40 -8.26
CA LEU A 153 -12.14 2.15 -8.66
C LEU A 153 -12.81 1.57 -9.91
N PRO A 154 -12.11 0.76 -10.73
CA PRO A 154 -12.71 0.07 -11.87
C PRO A 154 -13.91 -0.80 -11.49
N GLU A 155 -13.81 -1.48 -10.34
CA GLU A 155 -14.86 -2.38 -9.81
C GLU A 155 -15.02 -2.23 -8.31
N ILE A 156 -16.10 -2.81 -7.75
CA ILE A 156 -16.29 -2.87 -6.30
C ILE A 156 -15.24 -3.81 -5.72
N SER A 157 -14.44 -3.28 -4.78
CA SER A 157 -13.38 -4.01 -4.09
C SER A 157 -13.58 -3.93 -2.57
N GLU A 158 -13.08 -4.92 -1.85
CA GLU A 158 -12.98 -4.87 -0.40
C GLU A 158 -11.67 -4.19 -0.01
N LEU A 159 -11.77 -3.09 0.70
CA LEU A 159 -10.66 -2.21 1.05
C LEU A 159 -10.49 -2.17 2.57
N THR A 160 -9.24 -2.06 3.02
CA THR A 160 -8.88 -1.92 4.44
C THR A 160 -7.97 -0.74 4.72
N GLN A 161 -7.40 -0.15 3.66
CA GLN A 161 -6.45 0.96 3.76
C GLN A 161 -6.44 1.77 2.47
N ILE A 162 -6.11 3.05 2.59
CA ILE A 162 -5.61 3.87 1.49
C ILE A 162 -4.34 4.59 1.96
N THR A 163 -3.32 4.62 1.11
CA THR A 163 -2.06 5.31 1.37
C THR A 163 -1.99 6.56 0.51
N LEU A 164 -1.59 7.67 1.11
CA LEU A 164 -1.30 8.93 0.43
C LEU A 164 0.18 9.24 0.66
N ASP A 165 0.97 9.25 -0.41
CA ASP A 165 2.39 9.57 -0.36
C ASP A 165 2.62 10.98 -0.93
N ALA A 166 3.08 11.89 -0.09
CA ALA A 166 3.45 13.24 -0.49
C ALA A 166 4.86 13.33 -1.11
N GLY A 167 5.58 12.22 -1.23
CA GLY A 167 6.87 12.12 -1.89
C GLY A 167 7.89 13.15 -1.41
N THR A 168 8.48 13.87 -2.35
CA THR A 168 9.43 14.97 -2.05
C THR A 168 8.76 16.21 -1.45
N SER A 169 7.43 16.33 -1.53
CA SER A 169 6.64 17.40 -0.90
C SER A 169 6.36 17.06 0.58
N THR A 170 7.40 16.79 1.35
CA THR A 170 7.35 16.14 2.67
C THR A 170 6.47 16.85 3.70
N GLY A 171 6.17 18.13 3.50
CA GLY A 171 5.27 18.92 4.35
C GLY A 171 3.81 18.90 3.91
N ASP A 172 3.48 18.44 2.70
CA ASP A 172 2.17 18.62 2.07
C ASP A 172 1.15 17.50 2.39
N TYR A 173 1.41 16.68 3.42
CA TYR A 173 0.47 15.64 3.87
C TYR A 173 -0.80 16.24 4.51
N PRO A 174 -1.93 15.51 4.53
CA PRO A 174 -3.18 16.02 5.10
C PRO A 174 -3.06 16.26 6.62
N ARG A 175 -3.40 17.47 7.09
CA ARG A 175 -3.33 17.80 8.54
C ARG A 175 -4.42 17.14 9.35
N GLY A 176 -5.55 16.90 8.74
CA GLY A 176 -6.62 16.12 9.29
C GLY A 176 -7.46 15.57 8.15
N TYR A 177 -7.99 14.37 8.31
CA TYR A 177 -8.78 13.74 7.27
C TYR A 177 -10.01 13.03 7.82
N GLU A 178 -11.00 12.92 6.95
CA GLU A 178 -12.15 12.03 7.07
C GLU A 178 -12.28 11.25 5.77
N VAL A 179 -12.57 9.95 5.86
CA VAL A 179 -12.80 9.09 4.70
C VAL A 179 -14.20 8.52 4.75
N VAL A 180 -14.91 8.63 3.63
CA VAL A 180 -16.21 7.98 3.40
C VAL A 180 -16.13 7.09 2.17
N ALA A 181 -16.97 6.05 2.13
CA ALA A 181 -17.02 5.07 1.07
C ALA A 181 -18.40 5.01 0.42
N SER A 182 -18.45 4.59 -0.85
CA SER A 182 -19.69 4.34 -1.57
C SER A 182 -19.51 3.22 -2.60
N VAL A 183 -20.57 2.49 -2.90
CA VAL A 183 -20.58 1.48 -3.97
C VAL A 183 -21.14 2.04 -5.28
N ASP A 184 -21.93 3.11 -5.24
CA ASP A 184 -22.66 3.69 -6.38
C ASP A 184 -22.30 5.16 -6.67
N GLY A 185 -21.45 5.77 -5.84
CA GLY A 185 -21.06 7.18 -5.92
C GLY A 185 -22.18 8.17 -5.54
N LYS A 186 -23.34 7.69 -5.11
CA LYS A 186 -24.52 8.50 -4.75
C LYS A 186 -24.80 8.44 -3.25
N LYS A 187 -24.85 7.24 -2.69
CA LYS A 187 -25.04 7.02 -1.26
C LYS A 187 -23.70 6.79 -0.59
N TRP A 188 -23.36 7.64 0.37
CA TRP A 188 -22.11 7.60 1.09
C TRP A 188 -22.30 7.05 2.50
N SER A 189 -21.31 6.28 2.95
CA SER A 189 -21.25 5.76 4.32
C SER A 189 -21.13 6.90 5.33
N LYS A 190 -21.34 6.59 6.61
CA LYS A 190 -20.72 7.37 7.68
C LYS A 190 -19.19 7.28 7.51
N PRO A 191 -18.43 8.21 8.12
CA PRO A 191 -16.97 8.13 8.07
C PRO A 191 -16.45 6.77 8.51
N ILE A 192 -15.66 6.12 7.64
CA ILE A 192 -15.00 4.84 7.92
C ILE A 192 -13.63 5.02 8.56
N ALA A 193 -13.03 6.21 8.39
CA ALA A 193 -11.81 6.62 9.07
C ALA A 193 -11.81 8.12 9.33
N ARG A 194 -11.14 8.52 10.43
CA ARG A 194 -10.79 9.89 10.78
C ARG A 194 -9.42 9.91 11.42
N GLY A 195 -8.64 10.95 11.18
CA GLY A 195 -7.33 11.07 11.81
C GLY A 195 -6.54 12.27 11.29
N ASP A 196 -5.27 12.27 11.64
CA ASP A 196 -4.30 13.29 11.25
C ASP A 196 -3.14 12.62 10.48
N GLY A 197 -2.69 13.22 9.38
CA GLY A 197 -1.41 12.90 8.80
C GLY A 197 -0.29 13.39 9.72
N LYS A 198 0.79 12.63 9.78
CA LYS A 198 1.93 12.92 10.67
C LYS A 198 3.25 13.09 9.91
N ASN A 199 3.32 12.58 8.71
CA ASN A 199 4.50 12.63 7.85
C ASN A 199 4.08 12.49 6.38
N ALA A 200 5.05 12.50 5.47
CA ALA A 200 4.83 12.44 4.04
C ALA A 200 3.97 11.23 3.61
N ILE A 201 4.14 10.08 4.26
CA ILE A 201 3.33 8.90 3.98
C ILE A 201 2.21 8.79 5.02
N THR A 202 0.99 9.01 4.59
CA THR A 202 -0.22 8.91 5.41
C THR A 202 -0.95 7.62 5.07
N LYS A 203 -0.78 6.58 5.91
CA LYS A 203 -1.52 5.31 5.82
C LYS A 203 -2.83 5.43 6.60
N ILE A 204 -3.95 5.39 5.91
CA ILE A 204 -5.30 5.51 6.48
C ILE A 204 -5.93 4.12 6.52
N LYS A 205 -5.94 3.48 7.69
CA LYS A 205 -6.56 2.16 7.91
C LYS A 205 -8.00 2.29 8.37
N PHE A 206 -8.85 1.37 7.92
CA PHE A 206 -10.28 1.30 8.29
C PHE A 206 -10.77 -0.16 8.26
N PRO A 207 -11.92 -0.49 8.87
CA PRO A 207 -12.51 -1.82 8.79
C PRO A 207 -12.75 -2.24 7.35
N ALA A 208 -12.64 -3.55 7.06
CA ALA A 208 -12.91 -4.09 5.72
C ALA A 208 -14.23 -3.54 5.17
N THR A 209 -14.15 -2.81 4.07
CA THR A 209 -15.25 -2.03 3.51
C THR A 209 -15.36 -2.28 2.00
N LYS A 210 -16.51 -2.77 1.54
CA LYS A 210 -16.79 -2.89 0.11
C LYS A 210 -17.10 -1.51 -0.46
N ALA A 211 -16.32 -1.07 -1.44
CA ALA A 211 -16.44 0.22 -2.07
C ALA A 211 -16.02 0.21 -3.54
N LYS A 212 -16.63 1.06 -4.34
CA LYS A 212 -16.14 1.49 -5.65
C LYS A 212 -15.59 2.92 -5.58
N PHE A 213 -16.08 3.69 -4.62
CA PHE A 213 -15.71 5.09 -4.43
C PHE A 213 -15.20 5.31 -3.01
N LEU A 214 -14.07 5.99 -2.89
CA LEU A 214 -13.56 6.55 -1.65
C LEU A 214 -13.46 8.06 -1.81
N LYS A 215 -13.84 8.80 -0.78
CA LYS A 215 -13.65 10.26 -0.71
C LYS A 215 -12.91 10.62 0.56
N ILE A 216 -11.76 11.24 0.38
CA ILE A 216 -10.91 11.75 1.46
C ILE A 216 -11.10 13.25 1.54
N THR A 217 -11.56 13.74 2.68
CA THR A 217 -11.83 15.17 2.91
C THR A 217 -10.90 15.71 3.99
N GLN A 218 -10.26 16.83 3.73
CA GLN A 218 -9.49 17.59 4.71
C GLN A 218 -10.40 18.13 5.82
N THR A 219 -10.01 17.93 7.06
CA THR A 219 -10.75 18.42 8.23
C THR A 219 -10.04 19.51 8.99
N LYS A 220 -8.74 19.74 8.74
CA LYS A 220 -7.93 20.75 9.41
C LYS A 220 -7.26 21.70 8.41
N ARG A 221 -6.83 22.87 8.91
CA ARG A 221 -6.12 23.90 8.15
C ARG A 221 -4.62 23.82 8.39
N HIS A 222 -3.84 24.29 7.42
CA HIS A 222 -2.44 24.69 7.59
C HIS A 222 -2.27 26.14 7.16
N SER A 223 -1.28 26.86 7.72
CA SER A 223 -1.07 28.30 7.45
C SER A 223 -0.28 28.61 6.19
N GLY A 224 0.42 27.63 5.59
CA GLY A 224 1.31 27.91 4.46
C GLY A 224 1.60 26.74 3.52
N LEU A 225 1.04 25.54 3.75
CA LEU A 225 1.31 24.38 2.91
C LEU A 225 0.08 23.95 2.11
N TYR A 226 0.33 23.40 0.92
CA TYR A 226 -0.68 22.78 0.06
C TYR A 226 -0.96 21.35 0.53
N TRP A 227 -1.92 20.70 -0.07
CA TRP A 227 -2.08 19.27 -0.01
C TRP A 227 -1.60 18.68 -1.33
N SER A 228 -0.54 17.88 -1.28
CA SER A 228 0.02 17.22 -2.45
C SER A 228 0.05 15.71 -2.24
N ILE A 229 -0.13 14.97 -3.33
CA ILE A 229 -0.05 13.51 -3.38
C ILE A 229 0.79 13.16 -4.60
N HIS A 230 1.93 12.52 -4.42
CA HIS A 230 2.78 11.99 -5.49
C HIS A 230 2.31 10.61 -5.92
N GLU A 231 1.91 9.76 -4.95
CA GLU A 231 1.34 8.46 -5.22
C GLU A 231 0.23 8.10 -4.22
N MET A 232 -0.77 7.33 -4.73
CA MET A 232 -1.91 6.84 -3.97
C MET A 232 -2.06 5.33 -4.19
N SER A 233 -2.16 4.55 -3.11
CA SER A 233 -2.32 3.10 -3.19
C SER A 233 -3.28 2.55 -2.12
#